data_840665c9bd4ce9fc1e3b49fd6c8cd428
#
_entry.id   840665c9bd4ce9fc1e3b49fd6c8cd428
#
_cell.length_a   1.000
_cell.length_b   1.000
_cell.length_c   1.000
_cell.angle_alpha   90.00
_cell.angle_beta   90.00
_cell.angle_gamma   90.00
#
_symmetry.space_group_name_H-M   'P 1'
#
loop_
_entity.id
_entity.type
_entity.pdbx_description
1 polymer ?
#
loop_
_entity_poly.entity_id
_entity_poly.type
_entity_poly.pdbx_seq_one_letter_code
_entity_poly.pdbx_strand_id
1 'polypeptide(L)'
;VVLGYMMIDSYIKRYVLETSKQIIDTTFSHIAGKPPVLEQTTDDYYLSNDRAMFISECEANSILNYRQYSKAVKAGKTKKKWIDVGDKRERKTHLEVGGTILPIDEPFSVGDSLLQFPTDTSLGASADEIVNCRCSIQYS
;
A
#
# COMPACT_ATOMS: atom_id res chain seq x y z
N VAL A 1 6.89 -24.35 9.12
CA VAL A 1 7.92 -23.29 8.90
C VAL A 1 8.17 -23.09 7.42
N VAL A 2 8.27 -24.16 6.60
CA VAL A 2 8.55 -24.08 5.16
C VAL A 2 7.41 -23.41 4.38
N LEU A 3 6.15 -23.71 4.69
CA LEU A 3 4.97 -23.09 4.01
C LEU A 3 4.93 -21.57 4.20
N GLY A 4 5.25 -21.06 5.38
CA GLY A 4 5.26 -19.64 5.65
C GLY A 4 6.31 -18.87 4.84
N TYR A 5 7.48 -19.46 4.60
CA TYR A 5 8.53 -18.85 3.77
C TYR A 5 8.14 -18.80 2.29
N MET A 6 7.51 -19.85 1.77
CA MET A 6 7.05 -19.91 0.38
C MET A 6 5.92 -18.89 0.12
N MET A 7 5.02 -18.67 1.09
CA MET A 7 3.97 -17.66 0.97
C MET A 7 4.53 -16.23 0.97
N ILE A 8 5.55 -15.95 1.78
CA ILE A 8 6.22 -14.64 1.85
C ILE A 8 6.93 -14.33 0.53
N ASP A 9 7.69 -15.26 0.00
CA ASP A 9 8.43 -15.07 -1.26
C ASP A 9 7.47 -14.85 -2.45
N SER A 10 6.40 -15.61 -2.52
CA SER A 10 5.38 -15.45 -3.55
C SER A 10 4.62 -14.12 -3.45
N TYR A 11 4.32 -13.64 -2.24
CA TYR A 11 3.70 -12.33 -2.02
C TYR A 11 4.62 -11.21 -2.51
N ILE A 12 5.89 -11.20 -2.08
CA ILE A 12 6.86 -10.18 -2.47
C ILE A 12 7.06 -10.17 -3.99
N LYS A 13 7.24 -11.32 -4.62
CA LYS A 13 7.42 -11.43 -6.07
C LYS A 13 6.22 -10.88 -6.83
N ARG A 14 5.00 -11.25 -6.42
CA ARG A 14 3.77 -10.74 -7.01
C ARG A 14 3.65 -9.23 -6.82
N TYR A 15 3.86 -8.75 -5.60
CA TYR A 15 3.79 -7.33 -5.26
C TYR A 15 4.76 -6.49 -6.12
N VAL A 16 6.02 -6.89 -6.19
CA VAL A 16 7.03 -6.19 -7.01
C VAL A 16 6.63 -6.17 -8.48
N LEU A 17 6.14 -7.29 -9.01
CA LEU A 17 5.75 -7.39 -10.41
C LEU A 17 4.53 -6.50 -10.73
N GLU A 18 3.49 -6.58 -9.91
CA GLU A 18 2.25 -5.82 -10.09
C GLU A 18 2.49 -4.31 -9.93
N THR A 19 3.22 -3.91 -8.89
CA THR A 19 3.55 -2.51 -8.63
C THR A 19 4.44 -1.92 -9.74
N SER A 20 5.48 -2.65 -10.16
CA SER A 20 6.34 -2.22 -11.28
C SER A 20 5.54 -2.04 -12.56
N LYS A 21 4.64 -2.96 -12.86
CA LYS A 21 3.76 -2.87 -14.03
C LYS A 21 2.86 -1.64 -13.96
N GLN A 22 2.21 -1.38 -12.82
CA GLN A 22 1.36 -0.20 -12.63
C GLN A 22 2.13 1.11 -12.81
N ILE A 23 3.34 1.20 -12.25
CA ILE A 23 4.20 2.39 -12.41
C ILE A 23 4.55 2.61 -13.89
N ILE A 24 4.93 1.55 -14.58
CA ILE A 24 5.28 1.58 -16.01
C ILE A 24 4.06 1.99 -16.83
N ASP A 25 2.94 1.29 -16.69
CA ASP A 25 1.73 1.52 -17.47
C ASP A 25 1.19 2.95 -17.26
N THR A 26 1.18 3.43 -15.99
CA THR A 26 0.77 4.80 -15.66
C THR A 26 1.70 5.83 -16.27
N THR A 27 3.01 5.61 -16.23
CA THR A 27 4.01 6.52 -16.80
C THR A 27 3.84 6.59 -18.30
N PHE A 28 3.80 5.45 -18.99
CA PHE A 28 3.65 5.40 -20.44
C PHE A 28 2.31 5.94 -20.93
N SER A 29 1.21 5.72 -20.23
CA SER A 29 -0.11 6.26 -20.60
C SER A 29 -0.14 7.79 -20.60
N HIS A 30 0.69 8.43 -19.76
CA HIS A 30 0.77 9.89 -19.69
C HIS A 30 1.76 10.48 -20.70
N ILE A 31 2.78 9.74 -21.11
CA ILE A 31 3.81 10.20 -22.06
C ILE A 31 3.43 9.85 -23.51
N ALA A 32 2.84 8.66 -23.73
CA ALA A 32 2.54 8.17 -25.07
C ALA A 32 1.44 8.98 -25.76
N GLY A 33 1.74 9.44 -26.96
CA GLY A 33 0.77 10.13 -27.82
C GLY A 33 0.67 11.64 -27.62
N LYS A 34 1.49 12.23 -26.75
CA LYS A 34 1.54 13.69 -26.61
C LYS A 34 2.60 14.29 -27.52
N PRO A 35 2.28 15.42 -28.22
CA PRO A 35 3.28 16.15 -28.97
C PRO A 35 4.34 16.73 -28.01
N PRO A 36 5.61 16.87 -28.45
CA PRO A 36 6.63 17.55 -27.66
C PRO A 36 6.22 18.99 -27.44
N VAL A 37 5.92 19.37 -26.21
CA VAL A 37 5.54 20.73 -25.83
C VAL A 37 6.73 21.39 -25.13
N LEU A 38 7.00 22.64 -25.51
CA LEU A 38 8.13 23.44 -24.99
C LEU A 38 7.88 24.03 -23.57
N GLU A 39 6.72 23.78 -22.96
CA GLU A 39 6.38 24.25 -21.62
C GLU A 39 6.35 23.08 -20.63
N GLN A 40 6.79 23.35 -19.38
CA GLN A 40 6.71 22.41 -18.26
C GLN A 40 5.31 21.83 -18.16
N THR A 41 5.18 20.55 -18.49
CA THR A 41 3.91 19.84 -18.57
C THR A 41 3.80 18.83 -17.41
N THR A 42 2.62 18.25 -17.27
CA THR A 42 2.39 17.09 -16.38
C THR A 42 3.35 15.93 -16.62
N ASP A 43 3.97 15.87 -17.80
CA ASP A 43 4.94 14.84 -18.16
C ASP A 43 6.25 15.00 -17.37
N ASP A 44 6.66 16.24 -17.06
CA ASP A 44 7.82 16.51 -16.21
C ASP A 44 7.63 15.95 -14.81
N TYR A 45 6.41 16.00 -14.26
CA TYR A 45 6.10 15.37 -12.99
C TYR A 45 6.27 13.85 -13.03
N TYR A 46 5.77 13.18 -14.09
CA TYR A 46 5.87 11.72 -14.21
C TYR A 46 7.29 11.19 -14.32
N LEU A 47 8.23 12.05 -14.76
CA LEU A 47 9.66 11.75 -14.85
C LEU A 47 10.47 12.46 -13.75
N SER A 48 9.82 13.15 -12.82
CA SER A 48 10.47 13.95 -11.80
C SER A 48 11.00 13.14 -10.63
N ASN A 49 12.00 13.69 -9.94
CA ASN A 49 12.49 13.18 -8.66
C ASN A 49 11.40 13.21 -7.58
N ASP A 50 10.50 14.18 -7.61
CA ASP A 50 9.42 14.31 -6.62
C ASP A 50 8.47 13.13 -6.70
N ARG A 51 8.11 12.71 -7.92
CA ARG A 51 7.30 11.50 -8.12
C ARG A 51 8.06 10.24 -7.69
N ALA A 52 9.33 10.14 -8.02
CA ALA A 52 10.17 9.01 -7.63
C ALA A 52 10.26 8.89 -6.09
N MET A 53 10.45 10.01 -5.40
CA MET A 53 10.45 10.07 -3.93
C MET A 53 9.09 9.66 -3.36
N PHE A 54 7.99 10.20 -3.89
CA PHE A 54 6.64 9.85 -3.47
C PHE A 54 6.35 8.34 -3.61
N ILE A 55 6.69 7.75 -4.74
CA ILE A 55 6.57 6.31 -4.97
C ILE A 55 7.42 5.55 -3.94
N SER A 56 8.66 5.96 -3.73
CA SER A 56 9.57 5.30 -2.78
C SER A 56 9.03 5.31 -1.34
N GLU A 57 8.43 6.40 -0.92
CA GLU A 57 7.81 6.53 0.42
C GLU A 57 6.59 5.61 0.55
N CYS A 58 5.72 5.56 -0.47
CA CYS A 58 4.57 4.66 -0.49
C CYS A 58 5.00 3.19 -0.40
N GLU A 59 6.00 2.81 -1.20
CA GLU A 59 6.52 1.44 -1.25
C GLU A 59 7.24 1.05 0.05
N ALA A 60 8.01 1.96 0.64
CA ALA A 60 8.66 1.73 1.93
C ALA A 60 7.63 1.47 3.04
N ASN A 61 6.53 2.24 3.07
CA ASN A 61 5.45 2.03 4.02
C ASN A 61 4.72 0.68 3.80
N SER A 62 4.50 0.31 2.55
CA SER A 62 3.88 -0.98 2.19
C SER A 62 4.72 -2.17 2.65
N ILE A 63 6.03 -2.12 2.41
CA ILE A 63 6.97 -3.14 2.85
C ILE A 63 7.04 -3.22 4.38
N LEU A 64 7.03 -2.07 5.06
CA LEU A 64 7.04 -2.01 6.52
C LEU A 64 5.80 -2.66 7.12
N ASN A 65 4.60 -2.30 6.67
CA ASN A 65 3.35 -2.86 7.15
C ASN A 65 3.27 -4.38 6.91
N TYR A 66 3.65 -4.83 5.71
CA TYR A 66 3.72 -6.26 5.41
C TYR A 66 4.69 -7.01 6.34
N ARG A 67 5.89 -6.45 6.56
CA ARG A 67 6.89 -7.05 7.45
C ARG A 67 6.38 -7.16 8.90
N GLN A 68 5.71 -6.10 9.39
CA GLN A 68 5.13 -6.09 10.73
C GLN A 68 4.03 -7.15 10.86
N TYR A 69 3.13 -7.25 9.89
CA TYR A 69 2.10 -8.29 9.84
C TYR A 69 2.71 -9.69 9.85
N SER A 70 3.63 -9.95 8.94
CA SER A 70 4.31 -11.25 8.84
C SER A 70 5.03 -11.64 10.14
N LYS A 71 5.69 -10.68 10.79
CA LYS A 71 6.35 -10.88 12.09
C LYS A 71 5.33 -11.19 13.20
N ALA A 72 4.21 -10.48 13.22
CA ALA A 72 3.15 -10.67 14.21
C ALA A 72 2.52 -12.06 14.09
N VAL A 73 2.21 -12.50 12.87
CA VAL A 73 1.68 -13.85 12.61
C VAL A 73 2.67 -14.92 13.08
N LYS A 74 3.96 -14.77 12.75
CA LYS A 74 5.01 -15.71 13.20
C LYS A 74 5.19 -15.75 14.71
N ALA A 75 4.96 -14.62 15.38
CA ALA A 75 5.05 -14.51 16.84
C ALA A 75 3.78 -15.00 17.56
N GLY A 76 2.78 -15.50 16.83
CA GLY A 76 1.53 -16.01 17.42
C GLY A 76 0.62 -14.90 17.99
N LYS A 77 0.75 -13.68 17.49
CA LYS A 77 -0.20 -12.60 17.84
C LYS A 77 -1.59 -12.96 17.36
N THR A 78 -2.60 -12.62 18.16
CA THR A 78 -3.98 -13.03 17.89
C THR A 78 -4.89 -11.87 17.50
N LYS A 79 -4.48 -10.64 17.79
CA LYS A 79 -5.27 -9.44 17.53
C LYS A 79 -4.44 -8.37 16.84
N LYS A 80 -5.14 -7.52 16.10
CA LYS A 80 -4.58 -6.34 15.44
C LYS A 80 -5.52 -5.15 15.59
N LYS A 81 -4.94 -3.96 15.76
CA LYS A 81 -5.66 -2.70 15.88
C LYS A 81 -5.19 -1.75 14.80
N TRP A 82 -6.11 -1.16 14.05
CA TRP A 82 -5.79 -0.11 13.08
C TRP A 82 -5.40 1.18 13.80
N ILE A 83 -4.27 1.75 13.40
CA ILE A 83 -3.77 3.03 13.90
C ILE A 83 -3.78 4.02 12.73
N ASP A 84 -4.73 4.92 12.78
CA ASP A 84 -4.84 6.05 11.87
C ASP A 84 -3.84 7.16 12.24
N VAL A 85 -3.62 8.10 11.35
CA VAL A 85 -2.70 9.23 11.59
C VAL A 85 -3.38 10.38 12.31
N GLY A 86 -4.69 10.54 12.12
CA GLY A 86 -5.50 11.58 12.77
C GLY A 86 -5.24 12.99 12.25
N ASP A 87 -4.72 13.16 11.03
CA ASP A 87 -4.47 14.48 10.45
C ASP A 87 -5.49 14.85 9.35
N LYS A 88 -5.49 16.12 8.93
CA LYS A 88 -6.45 16.65 7.93
C LYS A 88 -6.28 16.07 6.51
N ARG A 89 -5.19 15.33 6.26
CA ARG A 89 -4.91 14.69 4.97
C ARG A 89 -5.32 13.23 4.93
N GLU A 90 -5.85 12.73 6.03
CA GLU A 90 -6.31 11.36 6.13
C GLU A 90 -7.64 11.17 5.40
N ARG A 91 -7.79 10.00 4.78
CA ARG A 91 -9.06 9.63 4.13
C ARG A 91 -10.13 9.36 5.17
N LYS A 92 -11.37 9.72 4.84
CA LYS A 92 -12.51 9.46 5.71
C LYS A 92 -12.67 7.96 6.02
N THR A 93 -12.48 7.10 5.02
CA THR A 93 -12.51 5.63 5.15
C THR A 93 -11.47 5.10 6.14
N HIS A 94 -10.28 5.71 6.20
CA HIS A 94 -9.22 5.34 7.13
C HIS A 94 -9.49 5.84 8.56
N LEU A 95 -10.08 7.02 8.71
CA LEU A 95 -10.56 7.51 9.99
C LEU A 95 -11.68 6.63 10.57
N GLU A 96 -12.61 6.17 9.72
CA GLU A 96 -13.73 5.32 10.14
C GLU A 96 -13.28 3.97 10.67
N VAL A 97 -12.19 3.41 10.13
CA VAL A 97 -11.60 2.14 10.60
C VAL A 97 -10.62 2.36 11.75
N GLY A 98 -10.19 3.59 11.99
CA GLY A 98 -9.26 3.96 13.06
C GLY A 98 -9.69 3.44 14.42
N GLY A 99 -8.77 2.84 15.15
CA GLY A 99 -9.02 2.24 16.45
C GLY A 99 -9.72 0.88 16.46
N THR A 100 -10.21 0.39 15.31
CA THR A 100 -10.86 -0.93 15.22
C THR A 100 -9.88 -2.05 15.56
N ILE A 101 -10.35 -2.99 16.38
CA ILE A 101 -9.61 -4.18 16.81
C ILE A 101 -10.27 -5.41 16.22
N LEU A 102 -9.48 -6.23 15.50
CA LEU A 102 -9.93 -7.48 14.89
C LEU A 102 -8.99 -8.64 15.23
N PRO A 103 -9.44 -9.89 15.08
CA PRO A 103 -8.55 -11.05 14.99
C PRO A 103 -7.50 -10.84 13.89
N ILE A 104 -6.30 -11.43 14.07
CA ILE A 104 -5.18 -11.17 13.16
C ILE A 104 -5.43 -11.66 11.73
N ASP A 105 -6.24 -12.69 11.57
CA ASP A 105 -6.62 -13.32 10.30
C ASP A 105 -7.82 -12.66 9.61
N GLU A 106 -8.55 -11.80 10.31
CA GLU A 106 -9.75 -11.12 9.79
C GLU A 106 -9.37 -9.79 9.10
N PRO A 107 -9.76 -9.56 7.83
CA PRO A 107 -9.42 -8.31 7.15
C PRO A 107 -10.24 -7.12 7.65
N PHE A 108 -9.65 -5.93 7.66
CA PHE A 108 -10.37 -4.68 7.86
C PHE A 108 -11.19 -4.33 6.61
N SER A 109 -12.40 -3.82 6.81
CA SER A 109 -13.19 -3.16 5.77
C SER A 109 -12.84 -1.68 5.73
N VAL A 110 -12.26 -1.22 4.63
CA VAL A 110 -11.80 0.16 4.44
C VAL A 110 -12.44 0.69 3.14
N GLY A 111 -13.46 1.51 3.27
CA GLY A 111 -14.33 1.81 2.14
C GLY A 111 -14.91 0.53 1.54
N ASP A 112 -14.80 0.38 0.22
CA ASP A 112 -15.25 -0.82 -0.51
C ASP A 112 -14.17 -1.90 -0.63
N SER A 113 -13.05 -1.76 0.09
CA SER A 113 -11.90 -2.65 0.01
C SER A 113 -11.70 -3.45 1.30
N LEU A 114 -11.09 -4.63 1.17
CA LEU A 114 -10.64 -5.45 2.30
C LEU A 114 -9.11 -5.43 2.36
N LEU A 115 -8.57 -5.17 3.57
CA LEU A 115 -7.13 -5.09 3.80
C LEU A 115 -6.75 -5.87 5.07
N GLN A 116 -5.75 -6.74 5.01
CA GLN A 116 -5.19 -7.37 6.20
C GLN A 116 -4.36 -6.39 7.04
N PHE A 117 -3.74 -5.41 6.39
CA PHE A 117 -2.96 -4.32 6.98
C PHE A 117 -2.98 -3.11 6.04
N PRO A 118 -2.63 -1.91 6.48
CA PRO A 118 -2.54 -0.74 5.60
C PRO A 118 -1.66 -1.02 4.39
N THR A 119 -2.12 -0.62 3.20
CA THR A 119 -1.44 -0.85 1.91
C THR A 119 -1.43 -2.30 1.40
N ASP A 120 -2.24 -3.18 1.98
CA ASP A 120 -2.34 -4.56 1.53
C ASP A 120 -3.05 -4.66 0.16
N THR A 121 -2.35 -5.19 -0.83
CA THR A 121 -2.88 -5.43 -2.18
C THR A 121 -3.37 -6.87 -2.40
N SER A 122 -3.16 -7.76 -1.43
CA SER A 122 -3.37 -9.19 -1.59
C SER A 122 -4.84 -9.59 -1.78
N LEU A 123 -5.75 -8.75 -1.31
CA LEU A 123 -7.20 -8.96 -1.38
C LEU A 123 -7.87 -8.12 -2.49
N GLY A 124 -7.07 -7.50 -3.37
CA GLY A 124 -7.60 -6.73 -4.51
C GLY A 124 -8.11 -5.34 -4.11
N ALA A 125 -7.57 -4.76 -3.04
CA ALA A 125 -7.94 -3.41 -2.62
C ALA A 125 -7.65 -2.36 -3.71
N SER A 126 -8.53 -1.36 -3.80
CA SER A 126 -8.41 -0.29 -4.78
C SER A 126 -7.20 0.63 -4.50
N ALA A 127 -6.64 1.23 -5.54
CA ALA A 127 -5.54 2.18 -5.41
C ALA A 127 -5.91 3.37 -4.50
N ASP A 128 -7.17 3.75 -4.48
CA ASP A 128 -7.68 4.85 -3.65
C ASP A 128 -7.49 4.59 -2.16
N GLU A 129 -7.46 3.34 -1.71
CA GLU A 129 -7.26 2.99 -0.30
C GLU A 129 -5.80 2.66 0.02
N ILE A 130 -4.95 2.47 -0.98
CA ILE A 130 -3.56 2.02 -0.82
C ILE A 130 -2.56 3.16 -0.96
N VAL A 131 -2.66 3.93 -2.06
CA VAL A 131 -1.66 4.94 -2.43
C VAL A 131 -1.58 6.03 -1.37
N ASN A 132 -0.36 6.36 -0.93
CA ASN A 132 -0.11 7.38 0.10
C ASN A 132 -0.81 7.13 1.45
N CYS A 133 -1.11 5.88 1.76
CA CYS A 133 -1.57 5.51 3.10
C CYS A 133 -0.41 5.59 4.09
N ARG A 134 -0.64 6.26 5.24
CA ARG A 134 0.33 6.43 6.32
C ARG A 134 -0.08 5.73 7.62
N CYS A 135 -1.16 4.96 7.56
CA CYS A 135 -1.65 4.19 8.69
C CYS A 135 -0.70 3.05 9.04
N SER A 136 -0.85 2.53 10.24
CA SER A 136 -0.09 1.40 10.78
C SER A 136 -0.97 0.45 11.58
N ILE A 137 -0.41 -0.65 12.06
CA ILE A 137 -1.11 -1.63 12.89
C ILE A 137 -0.35 -1.86 14.20
N GLN A 138 -1.09 -1.91 15.29
CA GLN A 138 -0.62 -2.44 16.57
C GLN A 138 -1.07 -3.90 16.71
N TYR A 139 -0.15 -4.80 16.98
CA TYR A 139 -0.40 -6.23 17.14
C TYR A 139 -0.27 -6.67 18.60
N SER A 140 -1.21 -7.50 19.08
CA SER A 140 -1.21 -8.03 20.44
C SER A 140 -1.55 -9.52 20.49
#